data_1d9063c19f6cd79312205f71235c354a
#
_entry.id   1d9063c19f6cd79312205f71235c354a
#
_cell.length_a   1.000
_cell.length_b   1.000
_cell.length_c   1.000
_cell.angle_alpha   90.00
_cell.angle_beta   90.00
_cell.angle_gamma   90.00
#
_symmetry.space_group_name_H-M   'P 1'
#
loop_
_entity.id
_entity.type
_entity.pdbx_description
1 polymer ?
#
loop_
_entity_poly.entity_id
_entity_poly.type
_entity_poly.pdbx_seq_one_letter_code
_entity_poly.pdbx_strand_id
1 'polypeptide(L)'
;MYKKVRDTKMGSKNSRHQDHHHRDSYDCRVSSNPSSSPNVASYADGRSKLLSKYSRIDDDYSSLEQVTKALSQAGLESSNLIVGIDFTKSNEWTGARSFHGESLHHLGDSMNPYEQAISIIGRTLPAFDEDNLIPCFGFGDATTHDQKVFSFYPDGQACNGFEEVLSRYREIVPHVNLAGPTSFAPIIKTAIEIVNSSGGQYHILLIIADGQVTRSGETVNGQLSPQEQNTINAIVNASNYPLSIVLVGVGDGPWDMMHKFDDNIPSRGFDNFQFVNFTEIMSKHIPMSKKEAEFALEALMEIPSQYRATIDLQLLGCRKGAPGRNALPPPLGKGSVNSYPTSSRPGSNVAHVPSTDHHSSHSRRCPTCSWNKKDLAFGCGHQTCYDCGKDLAQCPVCQTYITTKIKLYE
;
A
#
# COMPACT_ATOMS: atom_id res chain seq x y z
N MET A 1 -20.40 -84.14 -0.05
CA MET A 1 -20.01 -84.73 -1.34
C MET A 1 -19.10 -83.74 -2.06
N TYR A 2 -17.94 -84.27 -2.43
CA TYR A 2 -16.81 -83.60 -3.10
C TYR A 2 -17.08 -82.99 -4.45
N LYS A 3 -16.38 -81.86 -4.78
CA LYS A 3 -15.50 -81.65 -5.95
C LYS A 3 -15.08 -80.18 -5.94
N LYS A 4 -13.90 -79.80 -5.61
CA LYS A 4 -12.56 -79.80 -6.18
C LYS A 4 -12.40 -79.02 -7.49
N VAL A 5 -11.68 -77.85 -7.41
CA VAL A 5 -10.52 -77.35 -8.12
C VAL A 5 -10.71 -76.76 -9.51
N ARG A 6 -10.29 -75.47 -9.68
CA ARG A 6 -9.06 -75.12 -10.45
C ARG A 6 -8.68 -73.67 -10.29
N ASP A 7 -7.43 -73.48 -9.91
CA ASP A 7 -6.64 -72.23 -9.99
C ASP A 7 -6.51 -71.73 -11.39
N THR A 8 -6.59 -70.42 -11.56
CA THR A 8 -5.78 -69.74 -12.61
C THR A 8 -5.39 -68.35 -12.11
N LYS A 9 -4.07 -68.15 -11.93
CA LYS A 9 -3.41 -66.88 -11.75
C LYS A 9 -3.59 -66.03 -12.99
N MET A 10 -3.87 -64.73 -12.83
CA MET A 10 -3.30 -63.67 -13.67
C MET A 10 -3.51 -62.28 -13.06
N GLY A 11 -2.40 -61.61 -12.80
CA GLY A 11 -2.14 -60.28 -13.25
C GLY A 11 -2.71 -59.13 -12.41
N SER A 12 -2.04 -58.82 -11.31
CA SER A 12 -2.09 -57.48 -10.71
C SER A 12 -1.70 -56.40 -11.72
N LYS A 13 -2.60 -55.49 -12.07
CA LYS A 13 -2.26 -54.20 -12.67
C LYS A 13 -2.69 -53.12 -11.67
N ASN A 14 -1.71 -52.58 -10.95
CA ASN A 14 -1.81 -51.33 -10.23
C ASN A 14 -2.15 -50.21 -11.23
N SER A 15 -3.36 -49.70 -11.16
CA SER A 15 -3.77 -48.46 -11.80
C SER A 15 -3.53 -47.35 -10.79
N ARG A 16 -2.39 -46.65 -10.90
CA ARG A 16 -2.18 -45.35 -10.27
C ARG A 16 -3.03 -44.36 -11.03
N HIS A 17 -4.08 -43.82 -10.40
CA HIS A 17 -4.69 -42.59 -10.81
C HIS A 17 -3.66 -41.47 -10.51
N GLN A 18 -3.08 -40.92 -11.57
CA GLN A 18 -2.43 -39.62 -11.55
C GLN A 18 -3.51 -38.60 -11.87
N ASP A 19 -3.91 -37.85 -10.84
CA ASP A 19 -4.63 -36.59 -11.04
C ASP A 19 -3.67 -35.60 -11.71
N HIS A 20 -3.81 -35.49 -13.02
CA HIS A 20 -3.21 -34.39 -13.78
C HIS A 20 -4.09 -33.16 -13.61
N HIS A 21 -3.78 -32.32 -12.63
CA HIS A 21 -4.14 -30.91 -12.69
C HIS A 21 -3.40 -30.30 -13.90
N HIS A 22 -4.11 -30.17 -15.00
CA HIS A 22 -3.72 -29.34 -16.12
C HIS A 22 -3.76 -27.86 -15.61
N ARG A 23 -2.63 -27.38 -15.14
CA ARG A 23 -2.35 -25.96 -15.09
C ARG A 23 -2.06 -25.53 -16.52
N ASP A 24 -3.05 -24.96 -17.17
CA ASP A 24 -2.84 -24.20 -18.39
C ASP A 24 -1.97 -22.99 -18.08
N SER A 25 -0.66 -23.11 -18.29
CA SER A 25 0.26 -21.99 -18.23
C SER A 25 0.03 -21.11 -19.46
N TYR A 26 -0.73 -20.03 -19.29
CA TYR A 26 -0.87 -19.00 -20.31
C TYR A 26 0.47 -18.28 -20.49
N ASP A 27 1.11 -18.55 -21.62
CA ASP A 27 2.40 -17.94 -22.01
C ASP A 27 2.16 -16.49 -22.49
N CYS A 28 2.33 -15.51 -21.60
CA CYS A 28 2.25 -14.09 -21.91
C CYS A 28 3.49 -13.64 -22.72
N ARG A 29 3.56 -14.05 -23.97
CA ARG A 29 4.59 -13.54 -24.90
C ARG A 29 4.18 -12.18 -25.44
N VAL A 30 4.78 -11.12 -24.93
CA VAL A 30 4.91 -9.88 -25.69
C VAL A 30 5.94 -10.14 -26.79
N SER A 31 5.45 -10.51 -27.99
CA SER A 31 6.29 -10.71 -29.16
C SER A 31 6.68 -9.36 -29.74
N SER A 32 7.92 -8.96 -29.50
CA SER A 32 8.57 -7.88 -30.23
C SER A 32 9.22 -8.47 -31.48
N ASN A 33 8.48 -8.56 -32.56
CA ASN A 33 9.03 -8.64 -33.93
C ASN A 33 7.99 -8.17 -34.95
N PRO A 34 8.29 -7.21 -35.83
CA PRO A 34 7.38 -6.74 -36.85
C PRO A 34 7.54 -7.63 -38.10
N SER A 35 6.71 -8.65 -38.23
CA SER A 35 6.49 -9.31 -39.52
C SER A 35 5.02 -9.17 -39.90
N SER A 36 4.80 -8.52 -41.02
CA SER A 36 3.55 -8.18 -41.65
C SER A 36 2.65 -9.41 -41.89
N SER A 37 1.56 -9.48 -41.09
CA SER A 37 0.40 -10.34 -41.33
C SER A 37 -0.89 -9.54 -41.17
N PRO A 38 -1.93 -9.78 -41.99
CA PRO A 38 -3.15 -8.96 -42.01
C PRO A 38 -4.04 -9.03 -40.76
N ASN A 39 -3.67 -9.80 -39.75
CA ASN A 39 -4.41 -9.93 -38.47
C ASN A 39 -4.03 -8.92 -37.37
N VAL A 40 -2.99 -8.08 -37.55
CA VAL A 40 -2.54 -7.13 -36.53
C VAL A 40 -3.54 -5.99 -36.33
N ALA A 41 -4.24 -5.57 -37.39
CA ALA A 41 -5.21 -4.47 -37.32
C ALA A 41 -6.46 -4.84 -36.49
N SER A 42 -6.92 -6.09 -36.53
CA SER A 42 -8.09 -6.53 -35.77
C SER A 42 -7.80 -6.68 -34.26
N TYR A 43 -6.59 -7.06 -33.87
CA TYR A 43 -6.16 -7.12 -32.46
C TYR A 43 -5.99 -5.73 -31.86
N ALA A 44 -5.45 -4.78 -32.62
CA ALA A 44 -5.30 -3.40 -32.18
C ALA A 44 -6.65 -2.72 -31.96
N ASP A 45 -7.62 -2.92 -32.84
CA ASP A 45 -8.98 -2.39 -32.75
C ASP A 45 -9.75 -3.02 -31.55
N GLY A 46 -9.62 -4.33 -31.33
CA GLY A 46 -10.22 -5.01 -30.17
C GLY A 46 -9.69 -4.50 -28.84
N ARG A 47 -8.36 -4.31 -28.71
CA ARG A 47 -7.75 -3.77 -27.48
C ARG A 47 -8.15 -2.31 -27.24
N SER A 48 -8.22 -1.48 -28.27
CA SER A 48 -8.66 -0.09 -28.17
C SER A 48 -10.10 0.01 -27.65
N LYS A 49 -11.00 -0.87 -28.09
CA LYS A 49 -12.39 -0.96 -27.61
C LYS A 49 -12.46 -1.38 -26.13
N LEU A 50 -11.62 -2.32 -25.69
CA LEU A 50 -11.56 -2.73 -24.28
C LEU A 50 -11.05 -1.58 -23.40
N LEU A 51 -9.98 -0.90 -23.79
CA LEU A 51 -9.46 0.25 -23.06
C LEU A 51 -10.52 1.37 -22.97
N SER A 52 -11.27 1.64 -24.04
CA SER A 52 -12.39 2.60 -24.01
C SER A 52 -13.54 2.13 -23.12
N LYS A 53 -13.85 0.82 -23.10
CA LYS A 53 -14.92 0.25 -22.28
C LYS A 53 -14.63 0.40 -20.77
N TYR A 54 -13.38 0.25 -20.37
CA TYR A 54 -12.96 0.27 -18.97
C TYR A 54 -12.25 1.57 -18.55
N SER A 55 -12.28 2.61 -19.39
CA SER A 55 -11.67 3.91 -19.07
C SER A 55 -12.34 4.63 -17.91
N ARG A 56 -13.63 4.34 -17.69
CA ARG A 56 -14.46 4.77 -16.58
C ARG A 56 -15.37 3.62 -16.17
N ILE A 57 -15.45 3.38 -14.87
CA ILE A 57 -16.33 2.42 -14.23
C ILE A 57 -17.29 3.22 -13.37
N ASP A 58 -18.60 3.01 -13.54
CA ASP A 58 -19.63 3.74 -12.81
C ASP A 58 -20.07 2.92 -11.58
N ASP A 59 -20.67 3.61 -10.60
CA ASP A 59 -21.23 3.07 -9.36
C ASP A 59 -22.57 2.33 -9.61
N ASP A 60 -22.50 1.17 -10.26
CA ASP A 60 -23.67 0.45 -10.79
C ASP A 60 -24.48 -0.33 -9.73
N TYR A 61 -23.96 -0.49 -8.52
CA TYR A 61 -24.56 -1.36 -7.50
C TYR A 61 -25.20 -0.57 -6.37
N SER A 62 -26.41 -0.98 -5.97
CA SER A 62 -27.19 -0.35 -4.90
C SER A 62 -27.21 -1.16 -3.58
N SER A 63 -26.60 -2.34 -3.55
CA SER A 63 -26.48 -3.16 -2.34
C SER A 63 -25.25 -4.07 -2.37
N LEU A 64 -24.74 -4.40 -1.18
CA LEU A 64 -23.60 -5.30 -1.01
C LEU A 64 -23.89 -6.72 -1.56
N GLU A 65 -25.16 -7.16 -1.51
CA GLU A 65 -25.57 -8.45 -2.10
C GLU A 65 -25.38 -8.47 -3.61
N GLN A 66 -25.71 -7.35 -4.29
CA GLN A 66 -25.46 -7.21 -5.74
C GLN A 66 -23.97 -7.25 -6.06
N VAL A 67 -23.13 -6.55 -5.29
CA VAL A 67 -21.67 -6.58 -5.42
C VAL A 67 -21.13 -8.00 -5.23
N THR A 68 -21.50 -8.67 -4.14
CA THR A 68 -21.06 -10.04 -3.84
C THR A 68 -21.47 -11.03 -4.95
N LYS A 69 -22.69 -10.90 -5.46
CA LYS A 69 -23.17 -11.71 -6.60
C LYS A 69 -22.36 -11.43 -7.88
N ALA A 70 -22.06 -10.16 -8.16
CA ALA A 70 -21.31 -9.77 -9.34
C ALA A 70 -19.85 -10.27 -9.26
N LEU A 71 -19.21 -10.22 -8.07
CA LEU A 71 -17.88 -10.77 -7.82
C LEU A 71 -17.85 -12.29 -8.06
N SER A 72 -18.80 -13.02 -7.47
CA SER A 72 -18.92 -14.46 -7.70
C SER A 72 -19.15 -14.80 -9.18
N GLN A 73 -19.99 -14.04 -9.89
CA GLN A 73 -20.21 -14.21 -11.33
C GLN A 73 -18.97 -13.86 -12.18
N ALA A 74 -18.14 -12.94 -11.71
CA ALA A 74 -16.86 -12.62 -12.34
C ALA A 74 -15.77 -13.68 -12.05
N GLY A 75 -16.03 -14.62 -11.13
CA GLY A 75 -15.10 -15.65 -10.71
C GLY A 75 -14.06 -15.17 -9.67
N LEU A 76 -14.32 -14.04 -9.02
CA LEU A 76 -13.52 -13.60 -7.87
C LEU A 76 -14.12 -14.21 -6.60
N GLU A 77 -13.52 -15.29 -6.12
CA GLU A 77 -13.90 -15.93 -4.86
C GLU A 77 -13.24 -15.20 -3.68
N SER A 78 -11.99 -14.74 -3.88
CA SER A 78 -11.20 -14.00 -2.91
C SER A 78 -10.16 -13.11 -3.60
N SER A 79 -9.62 -12.14 -2.89
CA SER A 79 -8.53 -11.27 -3.33
C SER A 79 -7.46 -11.20 -2.24
N ASN A 80 -6.34 -10.51 -2.50
CA ASN A 80 -5.32 -10.23 -1.50
C ASN A 80 -5.37 -8.74 -1.17
N LEU A 81 -5.38 -8.41 0.12
CA LEU A 81 -5.43 -7.04 0.59
C LEU A 81 -4.04 -6.50 0.90
N ILE A 82 -3.82 -5.22 0.64
CA ILE A 82 -2.63 -4.46 1.03
C ILE A 82 -3.12 -3.19 1.73
N VAL A 83 -2.51 -2.79 2.85
CA VAL A 83 -2.91 -1.59 3.59
C VAL A 83 -1.78 -0.57 3.62
N GLY A 84 -2.09 0.68 3.28
CA GLY A 84 -1.24 1.85 3.41
C GLY A 84 -1.85 2.88 4.35
N ILE A 85 -1.09 3.33 5.35
CA ILE A 85 -1.51 4.33 6.33
C ILE A 85 -0.71 5.61 6.12
N ASP A 86 -1.43 6.72 6.00
CA ASP A 86 -0.87 8.06 5.85
C ASP A 86 -0.42 8.62 7.21
N PHE A 87 0.88 8.90 7.35
CA PHE A 87 1.49 9.54 8.51
C PHE A 87 2.02 10.93 8.19
N THR A 88 1.33 11.66 7.32
CA THR A 88 1.70 13.04 7.01
C THR A 88 1.24 14.01 8.10
N LYS A 89 1.90 15.17 8.13
CA LYS A 89 1.72 16.18 9.19
C LYS A 89 0.33 16.83 9.16
N SER A 90 -0.39 16.79 8.04
CA SER A 90 -1.77 17.26 7.94
C SER A 90 -2.70 16.63 8.97
N ASN A 91 -2.45 15.38 9.34
CA ASN A 91 -3.18 14.66 10.39
C ASN A 91 -3.24 15.39 11.75
N GLU A 92 -2.35 16.36 12.01
CA GLU A 92 -2.39 17.16 13.24
C GLU A 92 -3.54 18.20 13.25
N TRP A 93 -4.10 18.58 12.07
CA TRP A 93 -5.14 19.62 11.98
C TRP A 93 -6.37 19.26 11.15
N THR A 94 -6.34 18.19 10.37
CA THR A 94 -7.48 17.71 9.57
C THR A 94 -8.56 17.01 10.40
N GLY A 95 -8.37 16.94 11.72
CA GLY A 95 -9.39 16.57 12.71
C GLY A 95 -10.11 17.76 13.35
N ALA A 96 -9.96 18.98 12.84
CA ALA A 96 -10.47 20.20 13.45
C ALA A 96 -12.00 20.18 13.66
N ARG A 97 -12.76 19.59 12.75
CA ARG A 97 -14.23 19.46 12.82
C ARG A 97 -14.66 18.04 13.16
N SER A 98 -14.05 17.05 12.54
CA SER A 98 -14.45 15.64 12.63
C SER A 98 -13.95 14.94 13.89
N PHE A 99 -12.85 15.41 14.50
CA PHE A 99 -12.21 14.76 15.65
C PHE A 99 -11.79 15.76 16.74
N HIS A 100 -12.66 16.69 17.09
CA HIS A 100 -12.54 17.63 18.22
C HIS A 100 -11.27 18.50 18.21
N GLY A 101 -10.62 18.67 17.08
CA GLY A 101 -9.36 19.42 16.93
C GLY A 101 -8.13 18.65 17.38
N GLU A 102 -8.24 17.38 17.66
CA GLU A 102 -7.12 16.50 17.98
C GLU A 102 -6.47 15.95 16.69
N SER A 103 -5.22 15.50 16.82
CA SER A 103 -4.56 14.75 15.76
C SER A 103 -5.35 13.48 15.44
N LEU A 104 -5.54 13.18 14.16
CA LEU A 104 -6.26 11.98 13.74
C LEU A 104 -5.56 10.67 14.16
N HIS A 105 -4.28 10.74 14.54
CA HIS A 105 -3.52 9.61 15.11
C HIS A 105 -3.47 9.62 16.63
N HIS A 106 -4.21 10.54 17.31
CA HIS A 106 -4.21 10.58 18.78
C HIS A 106 -4.75 9.27 19.35
N LEU A 107 -3.96 8.62 20.21
CA LEU A 107 -4.36 7.40 20.94
C LEU A 107 -4.91 7.80 22.30
N GLY A 108 -6.22 7.65 22.49
CA GLY A 108 -6.94 8.00 23.71
C GLY A 108 -7.86 6.86 24.18
N ASP A 109 -8.84 7.21 25.02
CA ASP A 109 -9.84 6.26 25.55
C ASP A 109 -10.83 5.79 24.46
N SER A 110 -11.04 6.59 23.42
CA SER A 110 -11.86 6.25 22.25
C SER A 110 -10.97 5.99 21.03
N MET A 111 -11.47 5.18 20.11
CA MET A 111 -10.80 4.92 18.83
C MET A 111 -10.69 6.21 18.02
N ASN A 112 -9.49 6.49 17.54
CA ASN A 112 -9.25 7.55 16.57
C ASN A 112 -9.81 7.17 15.17
N PRO A 113 -9.91 8.12 14.20
CA PRO A 113 -10.49 7.84 12.89
C PRO A 113 -9.79 6.70 12.11
N TYR A 114 -8.46 6.55 12.22
CA TYR A 114 -7.73 5.45 11.60
C TYR A 114 -8.07 4.10 12.25
N GLU A 115 -8.11 4.05 13.57
CA GLU A 115 -8.52 2.84 14.31
C GLU A 115 -9.95 2.43 13.95
N GLN A 116 -10.86 3.40 13.84
CA GLN A 116 -12.24 3.15 13.43
C GLN A 116 -12.29 2.60 11.99
N ALA A 117 -11.56 3.21 11.05
CA ALA A 117 -11.50 2.75 9.67
C ALA A 117 -10.93 1.32 9.59
N ILE A 118 -9.77 1.05 10.22
CA ILE A 118 -9.16 -0.29 10.27
C ILE A 118 -10.13 -1.31 10.87
N SER A 119 -10.80 -0.96 11.97
CA SER A 119 -11.76 -1.86 12.65
C SER A 119 -13.00 -2.16 11.79
N ILE A 120 -13.54 -1.17 11.07
CA ILE A 120 -14.69 -1.35 10.19
C ILE A 120 -14.31 -2.15 8.94
N ILE A 121 -13.17 -1.83 8.32
CA ILE A 121 -12.62 -2.62 7.22
C ILE A 121 -12.48 -4.09 7.64
N GLY A 122 -11.91 -4.34 8.82
CA GLY A 122 -11.74 -5.68 9.36
C GLY A 122 -13.03 -6.44 9.66
N ARG A 123 -14.18 -5.76 9.78
CA ARG A 123 -15.50 -6.42 9.91
C ARG A 123 -16.23 -6.58 8.59
N THR A 124 -15.94 -5.73 7.61
CA THR A 124 -16.72 -5.67 6.37
C THR A 124 -16.05 -6.37 5.20
N LEU A 125 -14.71 -6.40 5.15
CA LEU A 125 -13.95 -6.92 4.02
C LEU A 125 -13.22 -8.27 4.23
N PRO A 126 -13.25 -8.98 5.39
CA PRO A 126 -12.47 -10.21 5.55
C PRO A 126 -12.85 -11.32 4.55
N ALA A 127 -14.10 -11.33 4.09
CA ALA A 127 -14.56 -12.31 3.09
C ALA A 127 -13.88 -12.14 1.72
N PHE A 128 -13.18 -11.03 1.52
CA PHE A 128 -12.47 -10.69 0.26
C PHE A 128 -10.96 -10.89 0.37
N ASP A 129 -10.43 -11.39 1.49
CA ASP A 129 -9.01 -11.70 1.69
C ASP A 129 -8.82 -13.21 1.78
N GLU A 130 -7.96 -13.76 0.92
CA GLU A 130 -7.84 -15.22 0.72
C GLU A 130 -7.09 -15.90 1.87
N ASP A 131 -5.95 -15.32 2.26
CA ASP A 131 -5.01 -15.96 3.18
C ASP A 131 -4.91 -15.25 4.55
N ASN A 132 -5.69 -14.19 4.74
CA ASN A 132 -5.67 -13.34 5.94
C ASN A 132 -4.29 -12.72 6.24
N LEU A 133 -3.39 -12.69 5.24
CA LEU A 133 -2.05 -12.13 5.36
C LEU A 133 -1.98 -10.76 4.70
N ILE A 134 -2.09 -9.71 5.49
CA ILE A 134 -2.23 -8.33 5.03
C ILE A 134 -0.89 -7.60 5.13
N PRO A 135 -0.15 -7.38 4.03
CA PRO A 135 1.01 -6.49 4.02
C PRO A 135 0.60 -5.06 4.37
N CYS A 136 1.18 -4.50 5.44
CA CYS A 136 0.85 -3.20 5.97
C CYS A 136 2.04 -2.25 5.95
N PHE A 137 1.79 -1.01 5.51
CA PHE A 137 2.83 0.00 5.35
C PHE A 137 2.37 1.36 5.86
N GLY A 138 3.33 2.15 6.36
CA GLY A 138 3.16 3.58 6.62
C GLY A 138 3.95 4.41 5.62
N PHE A 139 3.48 5.61 5.32
CA PHE A 139 4.15 6.56 4.43
C PHE A 139 3.93 8.01 4.91
N GLY A 140 4.76 8.94 4.44
CA GLY A 140 4.61 10.37 4.72
C GLY A 140 5.22 10.84 6.04
N ASP A 141 5.81 9.96 6.84
CA ASP A 141 6.53 10.31 8.06
C ASP A 141 7.95 10.88 7.77
N ALA A 142 8.64 11.33 8.82
CA ALA A 142 9.97 11.94 8.71
C ALA A 142 11.07 11.00 8.15
N THR A 143 10.82 9.71 8.06
CA THR A 143 11.78 8.74 7.51
C THR A 143 11.49 8.40 6.05
N THR A 144 10.23 8.48 5.64
CA THR A 144 9.76 8.07 4.31
C THR A 144 9.48 9.24 3.38
N HIS A 145 8.99 10.37 3.91
CA HIS A 145 8.52 11.51 3.12
C HIS A 145 7.60 11.06 1.96
N ASP A 146 7.78 11.64 0.76
CA ASP A 146 7.09 11.26 -0.48
C ASP A 146 7.88 10.25 -1.35
N GLN A 147 8.90 9.59 -0.77
CA GLN A 147 9.84 8.76 -1.52
C GLN A 147 9.72 7.27 -1.25
N LYS A 148 9.37 6.89 -0.01
CA LYS A 148 9.40 5.50 0.47
C LYS A 148 8.17 5.17 1.30
N VAL A 149 8.11 3.91 1.71
CA VAL A 149 7.20 3.40 2.74
C VAL A 149 8.02 2.69 3.81
N PHE A 150 7.48 2.55 5.01
CA PHE A 150 7.98 1.61 6.01
C PHE A 150 6.98 0.47 6.21
N SER A 151 7.48 -0.75 6.45
CA SER A 151 6.64 -1.90 6.76
C SER A 151 6.25 -1.89 8.24
N PHE A 152 5.09 -2.46 8.60
CA PHE A 152 4.67 -2.60 9.99
C PHE A 152 5.53 -3.59 10.78
N TYR A 153 6.24 -4.50 10.09
CA TYR A 153 7.22 -5.42 10.68
C TYR A 153 8.61 -5.17 10.11
N PRO A 154 9.68 -5.26 10.95
CA PRO A 154 11.06 -5.01 10.51
C PRO A 154 11.54 -5.93 9.39
N ASP A 155 11.04 -7.15 9.36
CA ASP A 155 11.36 -8.18 8.37
C ASP A 155 10.40 -8.19 7.17
N GLY A 156 9.44 -7.25 7.14
CA GLY A 156 8.47 -7.11 6.07
C GLY A 156 7.38 -8.20 6.07
N GLN A 157 7.17 -8.90 7.20
CA GLN A 157 6.05 -9.84 7.34
C GLN A 157 4.71 -9.12 7.19
N ALA A 158 3.70 -9.87 6.71
CA ALA A 158 2.32 -9.42 6.69
C ALA A 158 1.67 -9.56 8.08
N CYS A 159 0.68 -8.71 8.37
CA CYS A 159 -0.18 -8.88 9.54
C CYS A 159 -1.17 -10.01 9.30
N ASN A 160 -1.48 -10.78 10.34
CA ASN A 160 -2.49 -11.83 10.29
C ASN A 160 -3.86 -11.24 10.67
N GLY A 161 -4.58 -10.77 9.65
CA GLY A 161 -5.87 -10.12 9.79
C GLY A 161 -5.84 -8.71 10.36
N PHE A 162 -7.00 -8.06 10.32
CA PHE A 162 -7.13 -6.66 10.71
C PHE A 162 -7.01 -6.40 12.22
N GLU A 163 -7.21 -7.40 13.07
CA GLU A 163 -6.95 -7.27 14.51
C GLU A 163 -5.45 -7.04 14.76
N GLU A 164 -4.59 -7.75 14.05
CA GLU A 164 -3.16 -7.54 14.14
C GLU A 164 -2.73 -6.23 13.46
N VAL A 165 -3.36 -5.85 12.34
CA VAL A 165 -3.15 -4.52 11.73
C VAL A 165 -3.41 -3.41 12.75
N LEU A 166 -4.53 -3.47 13.47
CA LEU A 166 -4.90 -2.50 14.50
C LEU A 166 -3.92 -2.50 15.68
N SER A 167 -3.51 -3.68 16.15
CA SER A 167 -2.53 -3.83 17.24
C SER A 167 -1.18 -3.22 16.84
N ARG A 168 -0.68 -3.54 15.65
CA ARG A 168 0.58 -3.01 15.12
C ARG A 168 0.51 -1.50 14.87
N TYR A 169 -0.61 -1.00 14.38
CA TYR A 169 -0.83 0.44 14.23
C TYR A 169 -0.66 1.17 15.57
N ARG A 170 -1.31 0.67 16.64
CA ARG A 170 -1.20 1.24 17.99
C ARG A 170 0.23 1.22 18.56
N GLU A 171 0.99 0.17 18.26
CA GLU A 171 2.39 0.07 18.68
C GLU A 171 3.28 1.06 17.92
N ILE A 172 3.02 1.31 16.65
CA ILE A 172 3.85 2.14 15.78
C ILE A 172 3.59 3.64 15.98
N VAL A 173 2.33 4.06 16.10
CA VAL A 173 1.92 5.47 16.17
C VAL A 173 2.72 6.30 17.17
N PRO A 174 2.99 5.85 18.43
CA PRO A 174 3.77 6.65 19.40
C PRO A 174 5.22 6.93 18.97
N HIS A 175 5.73 6.24 17.99
CA HIS A 175 7.11 6.33 17.52
C HIS A 175 7.24 7.04 16.18
N VAL A 176 6.12 7.36 15.54
CA VAL A 176 6.09 8.06 14.24
C VAL A 176 6.25 9.56 14.43
N ASN A 177 7.10 10.18 13.62
CA ASN A 177 7.18 11.63 13.50
C ASN A 177 6.47 12.07 12.24
N LEU A 178 5.27 12.61 12.37
CA LEU A 178 4.47 13.07 11.23
C LEU A 178 5.23 14.12 10.41
N ALA A 179 5.25 13.98 9.09
CA ALA A 179 6.00 14.87 8.20
C ALA A 179 5.24 15.14 6.88
N GLY A 180 5.78 14.81 5.75
CA GLY A 180 5.24 15.03 4.41
C GLY A 180 6.38 15.33 3.43
N PRO A 181 6.05 15.74 2.22
CA PRO A 181 4.71 16.00 1.67
C PRO A 181 3.89 14.73 1.42
N THR A 182 2.55 14.86 1.33
CA THR A 182 1.64 13.75 1.02
C THR A 182 1.77 13.36 -0.45
N SER A 183 2.05 12.09 -0.69
CA SER A 183 2.05 11.46 -2.02
C SER A 183 1.67 9.99 -1.89
N PHE A 184 0.74 9.51 -2.70
CA PHE A 184 0.38 8.09 -2.71
C PHE A 184 1.27 7.26 -3.65
N ALA A 185 2.15 7.91 -4.43
CA ALA A 185 3.02 7.22 -5.37
C ALA A 185 3.90 6.13 -4.72
N PRO A 186 4.52 6.32 -3.54
CA PRO A 186 5.35 5.29 -2.92
C PRO A 186 4.58 4.03 -2.56
N ILE A 187 3.40 4.16 -1.93
CA ILE A 187 2.60 2.99 -1.52
C ILE A 187 2.02 2.27 -2.75
N ILE A 188 1.58 2.99 -3.79
CA ILE A 188 1.10 2.39 -5.03
C ILE A 188 2.22 1.60 -5.73
N LYS A 189 3.44 2.14 -5.80
CA LYS A 189 4.61 1.43 -6.35
C LYS A 189 4.93 0.17 -5.55
N THR A 190 4.86 0.23 -4.23
CA THR A 190 5.05 -0.93 -3.35
C THR A 190 3.98 -2.01 -3.60
N ALA A 191 2.72 -1.61 -3.79
CA ALA A 191 1.65 -2.55 -4.14
C ALA A 191 1.90 -3.21 -5.51
N ILE A 192 2.38 -2.47 -6.51
CA ILE A 192 2.79 -3.04 -7.81
C ILE A 192 3.90 -4.10 -7.64
N GLU A 193 4.88 -3.85 -6.77
CA GLU A 193 5.95 -4.82 -6.47
C GLU A 193 5.39 -6.10 -5.83
N ILE A 194 4.40 -5.97 -4.93
CA ILE A 194 3.71 -7.11 -4.30
C ILE A 194 2.96 -7.92 -5.37
N VAL A 195 2.18 -7.27 -6.24
CA VAL A 195 1.48 -7.92 -7.35
C VAL A 195 2.45 -8.66 -8.26
N ASN A 196 3.60 -8.07 -8.58
CA ASN A 196 4.63 -8.75 -9.36
C ASN A 196 5.18 -9.99 -8.64
N SER A 197 5.42 -9.87 -7.32
CA SER A 197 5.99 -10.95 -6.50
C SER A 197 5.02 -12.12 -6.32
N SER A 198 3.69 -11.87 -6.34
CA SER A 198 2.65 -12.90 -6.29
C SER A 198 2.44 -13.63 -7.62
N GLY A 199 3.19 -13.26 -8.68
CA GLY A 199 2.96 -13.80 -10.03
C GLY A 199 1.80 -13.16 -10.77
N GLY A 200 1.28 -12.02 -10.31
CA GLY A 200 0.17 -11.29 -10.93
C GLY A 200 -1.19 -11.76 -10.44
N GLN A 201 -1.30 -12.15 -9.18
CA GLN A 201 -2.60 -12.34 -8.52
C GLN A 201 -3.32 -10.99 -8.35
N TYR A 202 -4.64 -11.01 -8.29
CA TYR A 202 -5.43 -9.81 -8.07
C TYR A 202 -5.27 -9.30 -6.63
N HIS A 203 -5.01 -8.00 -6.49
CA HIS A 203 -4.88 -7.35 -5.19
C HIS A 203 -5.75 -6.10 -5.12
N ILE A 204 -6.14 -5.76 -3.90
CA ILE A 204 -6.79 -4.48 -3.55
C ILE A 204 -5.87 -3.74 -2.59
N LEU A 205 -5.41 -2.56 -2.98
CA LEU A 205 -4.68 -1.64 -2.12
C LEU A 205 -5.66 -0.70 -1.42
N LEU A 206 -5.76 -0.81 -0.10
CA LEU A 206 -6.50 0.10 0.76
C LEU A 206 -5.54 1.18 1.26
N ILE A 207 -5.77 2.44 0.87
CA ILE A 207 -5.02 3.60 1.38
C ILE A 207 -5.93 4.35 2.35
N ILE A 208 -5.53 4.49 3.62
CA ILE A 208 -6.26 5.30 4.60
C ILE A 208 -5.48 6.61 4.76
N ALA A 209 -6.11 7.74 4.45
CA ALA A 209 -5.48 9.07 4.44
C ALA A 209 -6.44 10.17 4.89
N ASP A 210 -5.87 11.29 5.37
CA ASP A 210 -6.60 12.42 5.97
C ASP A 210 -6.94 13.53 4.98
N GLY A 211 -6.44 13.46 3.77
CA GLY A 211 -6.60 14.51 2.78
C GLY A 211 -6.04 14.14 1.41
N GLN A 212 -5.95 15.17 0.60
CA GLN A 212 -5.44 15.03 -0.76
C GLN A 212 -3.91 15.15 -0.81
N VAL A 213 -3.35 14.74 -1.94
CA VAL A 213 -1.92 14.89 -2.25
C VAL A 213 -1.50 16.35 -2.11
N THR A 214 -0.30 16.59 -1.55
CA THR A 214 0.20 17.94 -1.27
C THR A 214 0.31 18.78 -2.55
N ARG A 215 -0.29 19.97 -2.49
CA ARG A 215 -0.17 21.02 -3.51
C ARG A 215 0.65 22.17 -2.93
N SER A 216 1.77 22.49 -3.57
CA SER A 216 2.57 23.63 -3.13
C SER A 216 1.86 24.95 -3.46
N GLY A 217 1.98 25.96 -2.57
CA GLY A 217 1.42 27.31 -2.81
C GLY A 217 2.00 28.03 -4.03
N GLU A 218 3.13 27.57 -4.54
CA GLU A 218 3.79 28.08 -5.75
C GLU A 218 3.25 27.46 -7.05
N THR A 219 2.37 26.44 -6.93
CA THR A 219 1.78 25.79 -8.11
C THR A 219 0.82 26.77 -8.77
N VAL A 220 1.14 27.20 -10.00
CA VAL A 220 0.31 28.09 -10.81
C VAL A 220 -1.07 27.44 -11.01
N ASN A 221 -2.14 28.24 -10.93
CA ASN A 221 -3.50 27.75 -11.12
C ASN A 221 -3.61 26.90 -12.40
N GLY A 222 -4.01 25.65 -12.24
CA GLY A 222 -4.19 24.69 -13.34
C GLY A 222 -2.99 23.75 -13.60
N GLN A 223 -1.85 23.93 -12.93
CA GLN A 223 -0.74 22.99 -12.98
C GLN A 223 -0.82 21.98 -11.83
N LEU A 224 -0.31 20.78 -12.05
CA LEU A 224 -0.18 19.75 -11.02
C LEU A 224 1.12 19.96 -10.23
N SER A 225 1.08 19.71 -8.93
CA SER A 225 2.30 19.62 -8.13
C SER A 225 3.12 18.37 -8.52
N PRO A 226 4.41 18.30 -8.19
CA PRO A 226 5.21 17.10 -8.39
C PRO A 226 4.60 15.86 -7.72
N GLN A 227 4.00 16.01 -6.53
CA GLN A 227 3.34 14.95 -5.78
C GLN A 227 2.07 14.48 -6.46
N GLU A 228 1.24 15.42 -6.96
CA GLU A 228 0.04 15.12 -7.76
C GLU A 228 0.42 14.36 -9.04
N GLN A 229 1.42 14.85 -9.78
CA GLN A 229 1.88 14.21 -11.03
C GLN A 229 2.44 12.81 -10.77
N ASN A 230 3.25 12.65 -9.72
CA ASN A 230 3.82 11.35 -9.36
C ASN A 230 2.73 10.35 -8.95
N THR A 231 1.71 10.81 -8.23
CA THR A 231 0.57 9.98 -7.83
C THR A 231 -0.25 9.56 -9.04
N ILE A 232 -0.61 10.49 -9.94
CA ILE A 232 -1.31 10.17 -11.20
C ILE A 232 -0.51 9.15 -12.02
N ASN A 233 0.79 9.38 -12.21
CA ASN A 233 1.66 8.46 -12.94
C ASN A 233 1.70 7.07 -12.30
N ALA A 234 1.66 6.99 -10.97
CA ALA A 234 1.63 5.72 -10.26
C ALA A 234 0.29 4.99 -10.45
N ILE A 235 -0.87 5.70 -10.38
CA ILE A 235 -2.20 5.14 -10.65
C ILE A 235 -2.28 4.64 -12.11
N VAL A 236 -1.84 5.45 -13.08
CA VAL A 236 -1.80 5.05 -14.50
C VAL A 236 -0.91 3.81 -14.69
N ASN A 237 0.25 3.76 -14.04
CA ASN A 237 1.10 2.57 -14.11
C ASN A 237 0.42 1.34 -13.46
N ALA A 238 -0.24 1.53 -12.32
CA ALA A 238 -0.96 0.47 -11.60
C ALA A 238 -2.08 -0.15 -12.44
N SER A 239 -2.74 0.62 -13.33
CA SER A 239 -3.78 0.11 -14.21
C SER A 239 -3.28 -0.90 -15.29
N ASN A 240 -1.96 -1.13 -15.39
CA ASN A 240 -1.38 -2.22 -16.19
C ASN A 240 -1.14 -3.50 -15.37
N TYR A 241 -1.64 -3.56 -14.14
CA TYR A 241 -1.51 -4.67 -13.22
C TYR A 241 -2.89 -5.08 -12.68
N PRO A 242 -3.09 -6.31 -12.23
CA PRO A 242 -4.34 -6.71 -11.58
C PRO A 242 -4.39 -6.12 -10.15
N LEU A 243 -4.53 -4.78 -10.09
CA LEU A 243 -4.48 -3.99 -8.86
C LEU A 243 -5.57 -2.93 -8.87
N SER A 244 -6.49 -3.03 -7.92
CA SER A 244 -7.45 -1.98 -7.58
C SER A 244 -6.95 -1.17 -6.40
N ILE A 245 -7.30 0.11 -6.36
CA ILE A 245 -6.90 1.06 -5.32
C ILE A 245 -8.17 1.65 -4.72
N VAL A 246 -8.37 1.47 -3.42
CA VAL A 246 -9.47 2.09 -2.67
C VAL A 246 -8.87 3.08 -1.68
N LEU A 247 -9.14 4.37 -1.87
CA LEU A 247 -8.75 5.40 -0.92
C LEU A 247 -9.88 5.66 0.08
N VAL A 248 -9.58 5.43 1.35
CA VAL A 248 -10.49 5.66 2.48
C VAL A 248 -10.12 6.97 3.14
N GLY A 249 -10.96 7.99 2.94
CA GLY A 249 -10.75 9.34 3.46
C GLY A 249 -11.23 9.49 4.89
N VAL A 250 -10.30 9.76 5.83
CA VAL A 250 -10.56 10.06 7.23
C VAL A 250 -10.27 11.53 7.53
N GLY A 251 -11.03 12.17 8.44
CA GLY A 251 -10.83 13.58 8.77
C GLY A 251 -11.58 14.55 7.85
N ASP A 252 -11.12 15.80 7.83
CA ASP A 252 -11.86 16.93 7.23
C ASP A 252 -11.55 17.18 5.74
N GLY A 253 -10.64 16.42 5.14
CA GLY A 253 -10.19 16.61 3.75
C GLY A 253 -9.26 17.83 3.59
N PRO A 254 -9.27 18.50 2.44
CA PRO A 254 -10.22 18.46 1.32
C PRO A 254 -10.14 17.23 0.39
N TRP A 255 -11.21 16.95 -0.37
CA TRP A 255 -11.34 15.71 -1.18
C TRP A 255 -11.49 15.97 -2.70
N ASP A 256 -11.46 17.23 -3.14
CA ASP A 256 -11.69 17.60 -4.57
C ASP A 256 -10.77 16.87 -5.55
N MET A 257 -9.51 16.61 -5.15
CA MET A 257 -8.58 15.86 -6.01
C MET A 257 -8.86 14.37 -6.00
N MET A 258 -9.40 13.84 -4.90
CA MET A 258 -9.72 12.41 -4.81
C MET A 258 -10.86 12.05 -5.75
N HIS A 259 -11.92 12.88 -5.81
CA HIS A 259 -12.98 12.74 -6.80
C HIS A 259 -12.47 12.87 -8.26
N LYS A 260 -11.44 13.70 -8.50
CA LYS A 260 -10.81 13.77 -9.84
C LYS A 260 -9.96 12.53 -10.15
N PHE A 261 -9.34 11.93 -9.17
CA PHE A 261 -8.58 10.68 -9.36
C PHE A 261 -9.51 9.51 -9.61
N ASP A 262 -10.67 9.51 -8.99
CA ASP A 262 -11.74 8.56 -9.20
C ASP A 262 -12.20 8.57 -10.66
N ASP A 263 -12.78 9.64 -11.11
CA ASP A 263 -13.46 9.76 -12.40
C ASP A 263 -12.58 10.14 -13.60
N ASN A 264 -11.47 10.88 -13.39
CA ASN A 264 -10.91 11.72 -14.45
C ASN A 264 -9.40 11.55 -14.72
N ILE A 265 -8.78 10.41 -14.41
CA ILE A 265 -7.39 10.17 -14.82
C ILE A 265 -7.36 9.67 -16.27
N PRO A 266 -6.77 10.45 -17.19
CA PRO A 266 -6.65 10.03 -18.59
C PRO A 266 -5.62 8.93 -18.77
N SER A 267 -5.76 8.15 -19.84
CA SER A 267 -4.77 7.16 -20.29
C SER A 267 -4.53 5.99 -19.35
N ARG A 268 -5.49 5.64 -18.48
CA ARG A 268 -5.49 4.40 -17.69
C ARG A 268 -5.73 3.18 -18.58
N GLY A 269 -5.14 2.03 -18.25
CA GLY A 269 -5.49 0.75 -18.85
C GLY A 269 -6.93 0.33 -18.53
N PHE A 270 -7.35 0.57 -17.29
CA PHE A 270 -8.73 0.53 -16.83
C PHE A 270 -8.87 1.47 -15.62
N ASP A 271 -10.11 1.80 -15.28
CA ASP A 271 -10.43 2.55 -14.06
C ASP A 271 -10.14 1.67 -12.85
N ASN A 272 -9.10 2.02 -12.11
CA ASN A 272 -8.54 1.20 -11.02
C ASN A 272 -8.50 1.91 -9.68
N PHE A 273 -9.19 3.06 -9.54
CA PHE A 273 -9.13 3.88 -8.34
C PHE A 273 -10.53 4.27 -7.90
N GLN A 274 -10.87 3.99 -6.64
CA GLN A 274 -12.12 4.32 -5.97
C GLN A 274 -11.84 5.20 -4.75
N PHE A 275 -12.62 6.25 -4.55
CA PHE A 275 -12.58 7.11 -3.36
C PHE A 275 -13.81 6.91 -2.49
N VAL A 276 -13.60 6.73 -1.17
CA VAL A 276 -14.66 6.59 -0.18
C VAL A 276 -14.48 7.61 0.94
N ASN A 277 -15.44 8.50 1.14
CA ASN A 277 -15.43 9.46 2.24
C ASN A 277 -15.92 8.82 3.54
N PHE A 278 -15.03 8.12 4.25
CA PHE A 278 -15.32 7.44 5.50
C PHE A 278 -15.91 8.38 6.58
N THR A 279 -15.32 9.57 6.74
CA THR A 279 -15.78 10.54 7.73
C THR A 279 -17.20 11.01 7.46
N GLU A 280 -17.56 11.23 6.21
CA GLU A 280 -18.94 11.59 5.83
C GLU A 280 -19.93 10.49 6.17
N ILE A 281 -19.64 9.24 5.80
CA ILE A 281 -20.48 8.07 6.12
C ILE A 281 -20.65 7.95 7.63
N MET A 282 -19.55 8.05 8.40
CA MET A 282 -19.59 7.90 9.86
C MET A 282 -20.30 9.07 10.55
N SER A 283 -20.41 10.25 9.92
CA SER A 283 -21.13 11.40 10.44
C SER A 283 -22.67 11.29 10.33
N LYS A 284 -23.18 10.39 9.47
CA LYS A 284 -24.63 10.22 9.25
C LYS A 284 -25.35 9.77 10.52
N HIS A 285 -26.54 10.29 10.77
CA HIS A 285 -27.37 9.95 11.94
C HIS A 285 -28.20 8.68 11.67
N ILE A 286 -27.52 7.58 11.35
CA ILE A 286 -28.11 6.26 11.09
C ILE A 286 -27.43 5.19 11.97
N PRO A 287 -28.03 4.01 12.18
CA PRO A 287 -27.41 2.93 12.93
C PRO A 287 -26.04 2.52 12.38
N MET A 288 -25.11 2.13 13.26
CA MET A 288 -23.74 1.74 12.88
C MET A 288 -23.73 0.63 11.79
N SER A 289 -24.58 -0.37 11.91
CA SER A 289 -24.68 -1.45 10.91
C SER A 289 -25.04 -0.95 9.50
N LYS A 290 -25.80 0.15 9.39
CA LYS A 290 -26.09 0.78 8.11
C LYS A 290 -24.91 1.56 7.57
N LYS A 291 -24.16 2.26 8.45
CA LYS A 291 -22.91 2.95 8.08
C LYS A 291 -21.86 1.96 7.58
N GLU A 292 -21.72 0.83 8.28
CA GLU A 292 -20.81 -0.25 7.88
C GLU A 292 -21.20 -0.85 6.51
N ALA A 293 -22.49 -1.08 6.29
CA ALA A 293 -22.96 -1.58 5.00
C ALA A 293 -22.79 -0.57 3.86
N GLU A 294 -23.02 0.71 4.13
CA GLU A 294 -22.80 1.79 3.17
C GLU A 294 -21.32 1.92 2.82
N PHE A 295 -20.44 1.93 3.85
CA PHE A 295 -18.99 1.93 3.64
C PHE A 295 -18.51 0.74 2.80
N ALA A 296 -18.97 -0.48 3.15
CA ALA A 296 -18.60 -1.67 2.39
C ALA A 296 -19.09 -1.63 0.94
N LEU A 297 -20.29 -1.08 0.72
CA LEU A 297 -20.83 -0.90 -0.61
C LEU A 297 -19.96 0.08 -1.42
N GLU A 298 -19.73 1.30 -0.92
CA GLU A 298 -18.92 2.31 -1.60
C GLU A 298 -17.47 1.84 -1.86
N ALA A 299 -16.89 1.07 -0.93
CA ALA A 299 -15.53 0.55 -1.09
C ALA A 299 -15.40 -0.56 -2.14
N LEU A 300 -16.48 -1.30 -2.41
CA LEU A 300 -16.43 -2.51 -3.23
C LEU A 300 -17.23 -2.42 -4.53
N MET A 301 -18.04 -1.37 -4.74
CA MET A 301 -19.00 -1.34 -5.84
C MET A 301 -18.35 -1.37 -7.22
N GLU A 302 -17.15 -0.85 -7.39
CA GLU A 302 -16.42 -0.92 -8.65
C GLU A 302 -15.58 -2.20 -8.82
N ILE A 303 -15.24 -2.90 -7.73
CA ILE A 303 -14.34 -4.05 -7.75
C ILE A 303 -14.77 -5.15 -8.75
N PRO A 304 -16.08 -5.51 -8.90
CA PRO A 304 -16.49 -6.51 -9.89
C PRO A 304 -16.12 -6.12 -11.33
N SER A 305 -16.33 -4.85 -11.68
CA SER A 305 -16.04 -4.32 -13.01
C SER A 305 -14.53 -4.15 -13.24
N GLN A 306 -13.80 -3.68 -12.22
CA GLN A 306 -12.34 -3.60 -12.23
C GLN A 306 -11.69 -4.98 -12.37
N TYR A 307 -12.15 -5.97 -11.62
CA TYR A 307 -11.66 -7.34 -11.75
C TYR A 307 -11.92 -7.92 -13.13
N ARG A 308 -13.13 -7.71 -13.69
CA ARG A 308 -13.45 -8.13 -15.06
C ARG A 308 -12.54 -7.46 -16.09
N ALA A 309 -12.19 -6.17 -15.89
CA ALA A 309 -11.23 -5.48 -16.73
C ALA A 309 -9.87 -6.18 -16.73
N THR A 310 -9.39 -6.66 -15.57
CA THR A 310 -8.10 -7.37 -15.48
C THR A 310 -8.12 -8.70 -16.23
N ILE A 311 -9.26 -9.40 -16.27
CA ILE A 311 -9.45 -10.62 -17.06
C ILE A 311 -9.45 -10.29 -18.56
N ASP A 312 -10.32 -9.36 -18.98
CA ASP A 312 -10.49 -9.01 -20.41
C ASP A 312 -9.19 -8.44 -21.01
N LEU A 313 -8.40 -7.70 -20.22
CA LEU A 313 -7.11 -7.13 -20.59
C LEU A 313 -5.93 -8.12 -20.43
N GLN A 314 -6.20 -9.33 -19.95
CA GLN A 314 -5.21 -10.40 -19.74
C GLN A 314 -4.06 -9.98 -18.79
N LEU A 315 -4.39 -9.34 -17.69
CA LEU A 315 -3.40 -8.87 -16.71
C LEU A 315 -3.08 -9.93 -15.64
N LEU A 316 -4.03 -10.85 -15.36
CA LEU A 316 -3.88 -11.89 -14.35
C LEU A 316 -2.84 -12.94 -14.72
N GLY A 317 -2.02 -13.36 -13.74
CA GLY A 317 -1.05 -14.45 -13.91
C GLY A 317 0.11 -14.13 -14.86
N CYS A 318 0.20 -12.91 -15.40
CA CYS A 318 1.14 -12.53 -16.45
C CYS A 318 2.48 -11.98 -15.93
N ARG A 319 2.82 -12.20 -14.66
CA ARG A 319 4.03 -11.61 -14.04
C ARG A 319 5.02 -12.69 -13.61
N LYS A 320 6.30 -12.43 -13.84
CA LYS A 320 7.38 -13.23 -13.28
C LYS A 320 7.74 -12.59 -11.95
N GLY A 321 7.59 -13.33 -10.85
CA GLY A 321 7.93 -12.85 -9.52
C GLY A 321 9.34 -12.25 -9.50
N ALA A 322 9.46 -11.00 -9.06
CA ALA A 322 10.74 -10.35 -8.81
C ALA A 322 10.88 -10.15 -7.30
N PRO A 323 11.99 -10.58 -6.67
CA PRO A 323 12.23 -10.30 -5.26
C PRO A 323 12.61 -8.83 -5.08
N GLY A 324 12.00 -8.17 -4.12
CA GLY A 324 12.47 -6.86 -3.67
C GLY A 324 11.40 -5.94 -3.12
N ARG A 325 11.09 -6.07 -1.83
CA ARG A 325 10.39 -5.01 -1.10
C ARG A 325 11.43 -4.01 -0.59
N ASN A 326 11.41 -2.78 -1.08
CA ASN A 326 12.28 -1.69 -0.62
C ASN A 326 11.67 -0.88 0.53
N ALA A 327 10.80 -1.50 1.35
CA ALA A 327 10.23 -0.85 2.52
C ALA A 327 11.26 -0.71 3.64
N LEU A 328 11.22 0.44 4.32
CA LEU A 328 12.01 0.68 5.53
C LEU A 328 11.45 -0.13 6.71
N PRO A 329 12.23 -0.43 7.75
CA PRO A 329 11.71 -0.95 8.99
C PRO A 329 10.80 0.09 9.68
N PRO A 330 9.85 -0.34 10.55
CA PRO A 330 8.99 0.57 11.30
C PRO A 330 9.82 1.46 12.25
N PRO A 331 9.38 2.69 12.53
CA PRO A 331 10.07 3.63 13.43
C PRO A 331 9.89 3.25 14.91
N LEU A 332 10.11 2.01 15.27
CA LEU A 332 10.03 1.53 16.66
C LEU A 332 11.30 1.95 17.42
N GLY A 333 11.15 2.51 18.63
CA GLY A 333 12.27 2.80 19.52
C GLY A 333 13.07 1.52 19.83
N LYS A 334 14.40 1.65 19.98
CA LYS A 334 15.31 0.54 20.34
C LYS A 334 14.95 -0.03 21.73
N GLY A 335 13.88 -0.81 21.84
CA GLY A 335 13.45 -1.32 23.15
C GLY A 335 12.41 -2.45 23.14
N SER A 336 11.81 -2.77 22.00
CA SER A 336 10.79 -3.82 21.95
C SER A 336 11.21 -4.95 21.00
N VAL A 337 12.20 -5.72 21.41
CA VAL A 337 12.42 -7.07 20.89
C VAL A 337 11.96 -8.05 21.98
N ASN A 338 10.69 -8.45 21.93
CA ASN A 338 10.25 -9.64 22.61
C ASN A 338 10.93 -10.84 21.94
N SER A 339 12.02 -11.29 22.58
CA SER A 339 12.76 -12.49 22.23
C SER A 339 11.89 -13.74 22.45
N TYR A 340 11.46 -14.37 21.37
CA TYR A 340 11.03 -15.76 21.42
C TYR A 340 12.25 -16.65 21.62
N PRO A 341 12.20 -17.69 22.48
CA PRO A 341 13.37 -18.49 22.80
C PRO A 341 13.69 -19.46 21.66
N THR A 342 14.75 -19.18 20.92
CA THR A 342 15.40 -20.20 20.07
C THR A 342 16.29 -21.07 20.91
N SER A 343 16.07 -22.37 20.84
CA SER A 343 16.80 -23.43 21.52
C SER A 343 18.31 -23.40 21.23
N SER A 344 19.06 -23.53 22.28
CA SER A 344 20.51 -23.57 22.41
C SER A 344 21.24 -24.61 21.56
N ARG A 345 22.38 -24.21 20.99
CA ARG A 345 23.58 -25.07 20.86
C ARG A 345 24.83 -24.30 21.27
N PRO A 346 25.78 -24.94 21.96
CA PRO A 346 26.86 -24.29 22.69
C PRO A 346 28.18 -24.17 21.90
N GLY A 347 28.93 -23.13 22.21
CA GLY A 347 30.37 -23.13 22.22
C GLY A 347 31.14 -22.39 21.17
N SER A 348 31.66 -21.21 21.49
CA SER A 348 33.10 -20.95 21.56
C SER A 348 33.39 -19.50 21.99
N ASN A 349 34.31 -19.38 22.94
CA ASN A 349 34.84 -18.15 23.52
C ASN A 349 35.61 -17.32 22.51
N VAL A 350 35.33 -16.00 22.43
CA VAL A 350 36.37 -14.99 22.10
C VAL A 350 36.05 -13.67 22.85
N ALA A 351 37.13 -13.03 23.29
CA ALA A 351 37.35 -12.01 24.25
C ALA A 351 36.52 -10.73 24.21
N HIS A 352 36.31 -10.20 25.42
CA HIS A 352 35.81 -8.84 25.74
C HIS A 352 36.67 -7.72 25.17
N VAL A 353 35.97 -6.73 24.54
CA VAL A 353 36.44 -5.34 24.44
C VAL A 353 35.26 -4.46 24.89
N PRO A 354 35.45 -3.46 25.76
CA PRO A 354 34.37 -2.70 26.36
C PRO A 354 33.77 -1.67 25.37
N SER A 355 32.46 -1.75 25.19
CA SER A 355 31.69 -0.76 24.42
C SER A 355 31.34 0.42 25.30
N THR A 356 31.78 1.59 24.90
CA THR A 356 31.38 2.87 25.49
C THR A 356 29.95 3.22 25.11
N ASP A 357 29.11 3.44 26.11
CA ASP A 357 27.77 3.97 26.01
C ASP A 357 27.74 5.32 25.29
N HIS A 358 26.98 5.41 24.19
CA HIS A 358 26.55 6.70 23.64
C HIS A 358 25.02 6.79 23.71
N HIS A 359 24.54 7.44 24.75
CA HIS A 359 23.23 8.06 24.82
C HIS A 359 23.07 9.04 23.66
N SER A 360 22.19 8.77 22.69
CA SER A 360 21.75 9.76 21.69
C SER A 360 20.65 10.67 22.27
N SER A 361 21.04 11.63 23.10
CA SER A 361 20.35 12.92 23.17
C SER A 361 20.41 13.52 21.78
N HIS A 362 19.33 14.15 21.29
CA HIS A 362 19.34 14.98 20.08
C HIS A 362 20.48 15.99 20.21
N SER A 363 21.63 15.68 19.63
CA SER A 363 22.81 16.51 19.77
C SER A 363 22.53 17.84 19.09
N ARG A 364 22.42 18.92 19.88
CA ARG A 364 22.39 20.31 19.39
C ARG A 364 23.69 20.69 18.67
N ARG A 365 24.65 19.76 18.59
CA ARG A 365 25.97 19.98 17.99
C ARG A 365 25.99 19.58 16.52
N CYS A 366 26.78 20.31 15.77
CA CYS A 366 26.98 20.07 14.33
C CYS A 366 27.51 18.65 14.04
N PRO A 367 26.88 17.88 13.13
CA PRO A 367 27.31 16.52 12.81
C PRO A 367 28.67 16.46 12.11
N THR A 368 29.13 17.61 11.54
CA THR A 368 30.40 17.68 10.78
C THR A 368 31.59 17.96 11.70
N CYS A 369 31.47 18.93 12.64
CA CYS A 369 32.59 19.29 13.51
C CYS A 369 32.43 18.81 14.96
N SER A 370 31.24 18.43 15.38
CA SER A 370 30.86 18.00 16.74
C SER A 370 31.09 19.07 17.85
N TRP A 371 31.48 20.30 17.49
CA TRP A 371 31.79 21.36 18.43
C TRP A 371 30.72 22.46 18.49
N ASN A 372 30.36 23.04 17.34
CA ASN A 372 29.45 24.17 17.26
C ASN A 372 27.98 23.71 17.35
N LYS A 373 27.09 24.60 17.82
CA LYS A 373 25.65 24.41 17.71
C LYS A 373 25.22 24.39 16.24
N LYS A 374 24.11 23.71 15.96
CA LYS A 374 23.47 23.72 14.64
C LYS A 374 22.71 25.04 14.49
N ASP A 375 23.13 25.87 13.55
CA ASP A 375 22.53 27.18 13.25
C ASP A 375 22.31 27.40 11.73
N LEU A 376 22.46 26.33 10.92
CA LEU A 376 22.19 26.33 9.49
C LEU A 376 21.37 25.10 9.11
N ALA A 377 20.18 25.29 8.54
CA ALA A 377 19.33 24.23 7.99
C ALA A 377 19.40 24.19 6.47
N PHE A 378 19.33 22.99 5.90
CA PHE A 378 19.26 22.73 4.46
C PHE A 378 17.83 22.40 4.04
N GLY A 379 17.51 22.57 2.75
CA GLY A 379 16.21 22.22 2.20
C GLY A 379 15.79 20.75 2.38
N CYS A 380 16.73 19.84 2.65
CA CYS A 380 16.49 18.44 3.01
C CYS A 380 16.18 18.22 4.51
N GLY A 381 16.04 19.28 5.32
CA GLY A 381 15.75 19.21 6.75
C GLY A 381 16.95 18.95 7.67
N HIS A 382 18.11 18.58 7.15
CA HIS A 382 19.31 18.39 7.96
C HIS A 382 19.98 19.72 8.34
N GLN A 383 20.71 19.72 9.46
CA GLN A 383 21.32 20.91 10.03
C GLN A 383 22.81 20.71 10.32
N THR A 384 23.59 21.76 10.10
CA THR A 384 24.99 21.89 10.53
C THR A 384 25.19 23.22 11.25
N CYS A 385 26.39 23.48 11.75
CA CYS A 385 26.75 24.85 12.06
C CYS A 385 27.02 25.65 10.78
N TYR A 386 26.87 26.96 10.85
CA TYR A 386 27.07 27.84 9.69
C TYR A 386 28.43 27.66 9.05
N ASP A 387 29.49 27.60 9.86
CA ASP A 387 30.88 27.49 9.33
C ASP A 387 31.12 26.21 8.55
N CYS A 388 30.49 25.06 8.98
CA CYS A 388 30.61 23.81 8.26
C CYS A 388 29.70 23.71 7.04
N GLY A 389 28.55 24.40 7.06
CA GLY A 389 27.51 24.21 6.05
C GLY A 389 27.48 25.26 4.93
N LYS A 390 28.06 26.45 5.16
CA LYS A 390 27.93 27.60 4.24
C LYS A 390 28.42 27.31 2.82
N ASP A 391 29.49 26.53 2.67
CA ASP A 391 30.14 26.24 1.38
C ASP A 391 29.80 24.83 0.84
N LEU A 392 28.98 24.03 1.53
CA LEU A 392 28.62 22.68 1.07
C LEU A 392 27.68 22.74 -0.13
N ALA A 393 27.97 21.94 -1.15
CA ALA A 393 27.06 21.69 -2.28
C ALA A 393 26.11 20.51 -2.03
N GLN A 394 26.47 19.58 -1.13
CA GLN A 394 25.71 18.42 -0.77
C GLN A 394 25.58 18.32 0.75
N CYS A 395 24.44 17.85 1.22
CA CYS A 395 24.18 17.61 2.62
C CYS A 395 25.12 16.52 3.18
N PRO A 396 25.87 16.76 4.26
CA PRO A 396 26.81 15.77 4.80
C PRO A 396 26.13 14.58 5.46
N VAL A 397 24.81 14.64 5.67
CA VAL A 397 24.02 13.56 6.31
C VAL A 397 23.35 12.69 5.27
N CYS A 398 22.65 13.27 4.26
CA CYS A 398 21.90 12.51 3.26
C CYS A 398 22.44 12.64 1.83
N GLN A 399 23.54 13.37 1.62
CA GLN A 399 24.22 13.56 0.34
C GLN A 399 23.37 14.22 -0.77
N THR A 400 22.17 14.68 -0.46
CA THR A 400 21.31 15.43 -1.39
C THR A 400 21.93 16.78 -1.73
N TYR A 401 21.82 17.23 -2.97
CA TYR A 401 22.24 18.56 -3.38
C TYR A 401 21.49 19.64 -2.59
N ILE A 402 22.23 20.60 -2.04
CA ILE A 402 21.68 21.70 -1.24
C ILE A 402 21.23 22.81 -2.18
N THR A 403 19.92 22.96 -2.33
CA THR A 403 19.31 24.05 -3.11
C THR A 403 18.94 25.25 -2.25
N THR A 404 18.75 25.04 -0.94
CA THR A 404 18.31 26.08 0.01
C THR A 404 19.10 25.93 1.31
N LYS A 405 19.56 27.07 1.84
CA LYS A 405 20.25 27.20 3.13
C LYS A 405 19.55 28.28 3.95
N ILE A 406 19.12 27.92 5.15
CA ILE A 406 18.39 28.82 6.07
C ILE A 406 19.21 28.96 7.36
N LYS A 407 19.67 30.18 7.66
CA LYS A 407 20.31 30.45 8.95
C LYS A 407 19.28 30.55 10.04
N LEU A 408 19.50 29.80 11.12
CA LEU A 408 18.62 29.78 12.28
C LEU A 408 19.17 30.80 13.30
N TYR A 409 18.30 31.65 13.80
CA TYR A 409 18.58 32.60 14.86
C TYR A 409 17.83 32.14 16.12
N GLU A 410 18.54 32.11 17.27
CA GLU A 410 17.91 31.86 18.59
C GLU A 410 17.18 33.11 19.10
#